data_57671ac4e9f8f38c405e7898aaa4f25d
#
_entry.id   57671ac4e9f8f38c405e7898aaa4f25d
#
_cell.length_a   1.000
_cell.length_b   1.000
_cell.length_c   1.000
_cell.angle_alpha   90.00
_cell.angle_beta   90.00
_cell.angle_gamma   90.00
#
_symmetry.space_group_name_H-M   'P 1'
#
loop_
_entity.id
_entity.type
_entity.pdbx_description
1 polymer ?
#
loop_
_entity_poly.entity_id
_entity_poly.type
_entity_poly.pdbx_seq_one_letter_code
_entity_poly.pdbx_strand_id
1 'polypeptide(L)'
;MSSRPLEGKLAVVTGAFRGIGAAITKHLAAKGANVLGVYTSDSSTQSANDLINALQEAHGVKIVAVQADLSDSEESPRRIVEAAQAMFGHSENLTVNILVNNAGVGGDYPLGEVPMAEFHRIYAVNVLAPIMVTQALLPFLPRDRSGRIVNISSVASTMGFKTHTLYGGTKAALEAMTRTWARELAERATVNAVNPGPVEGDMYWAAGEDFWKQLEPFQLAAPLSAVRDTDRPELVRLANEKMAGRRPAYWTEVADIVGMLCGPESAWCTGSVVCANGGLRFSV
;
A
#
# COMPACT_ATOMS: atom_id res chain seq x y z
N MET A 1 10.00 25.26 -11.19
CA MET A 1 10.78 24.28 -10.42
C MET A 1 9.79 23.25 -9.87
N SER A 2 9.99 21.97 -10.14
CA SER A 2 9.16 20.92 -9.52
C SER A 2 9.37 20.99 -8.02
N SER A 3 8.30 21.12 -7.24
CA SER A 3 8.42 21.14 -5.78
C SER A 3 8.76 19.73 -5.30
N ARG A 4 9.81 19.58 -4.49
CA ARG A 4 10.24 18.30 -3.88
C ARG A 4 9.93 18.32 -2.38
N PRO A 5 8.64 18.25 -1.98
CA PRO A 5 8.23 18.46 -0.59
C PRO A 5 8.73 17.38 0.37
N LEU A 6 9.23 16.25 -0.14
CA LEU A 6 9.76 15.13 0.64
C LEU A 6 11.30 15.05 0.58
N GLU A 7 11.98 16.12 0.11
CA GLU A 7 13.44 16.15 0.01
C GLU A 7 14.09 15.77 1.34
N GLY A 8 15.01 14.80 1.30
CA GLY A 8 15.74 14.31 2.46
C GLY A 8 14.93 13.46 3.47
N LYS A 9 13.63 13.29 3.26
CA LYS A 9 12.80 12.41 4.13
C LYS A 9 13.10 10.94 3.81
N LEU A 10 12.99 10.08 4.82
CA LEU A 10 13.04 8.63 4.66
C LEU A 10 11.63 8.05 4.68
N ALA A 11 11.28 7.31 3.65
CA ALA A 11 10.09 6.49 3.57
C ALA A 11 10.44 5.00 3.65
N VAL A 12 9.71 4.25 4.46
CA VAL A 12 9.72 2.78 4.47
C VAL A 12 8.44 2.31 3.78
N VAL A 13 8.57 1.48 2.74
CA VAL A 13 7.44 0.96 1.97
C VAL A 13 7.49 -0.57 1.95
N THR A 14 6.48 -1.23 2.51
CA THR A 14 6.40 -2.70 2.43
C THR A 14 5.77 -3.15 1.11
N GLY A 15 6.30 -4.22 0.50
CA GLY A 15 5.88 -4.65 -0.84
C GLY A 15 6.19 -3.63 -1.93
N ALA A 16 7.37 -3.00 -1.89
CA ALA A 16 7.74 -1.78 -2.59
C ALA A 16 8.02 -1.91 -4.11
N PHE A 17 8.21 -3.14 -4.62
CA PHE A 17 8.80 -3.30 -5.96
C PHE A 17 7.87 -3.92 -7.01
N ARG A 18 6.57 -4.02 -6.71
CA ARG A 18 5.54 -4.41 -7.69
C ARG A 18 4.21 -3.70 -7.42
N GLY A 19 3.35 -3.64 -8.43
CA GLY A 19 1.98 -3.12 -8.32
C GLY A 19 1.90 -1.74 -7.66
N ILE A 20 0.95 -1.60 -6.74
CA ILE A 20 0.71 -0.36 -5.99
C ILE A 20 1.97 0.10 -5.24
N GLY A 21 2.70 -0.82 -4.59
CA GLY A 21 3.92 -0.49 -3.85
C GLY A 21 5.03 0.10 -4.72
N ALA A 22 5.22 -0.41 -5.95
CA ALA A 22 6.18 0.16 -6.90
C ALA A 22 5.75 1.55 -7.38
N ALA A 23 4.45 1.77 -7.61
CA ALA A 23 3.92 3.08 -7.98
C ALA A 23 4.08 4.09 -6.82
N ILE A 24 3.84 3.68 -5.57
CA ILE A 24 4.09 4.49 -4.38
C ILE A 24 5.57 4.84 -4.26
N THR A 25 6.47 3.85 -4.42
CA THR A 25 7.91 4.07 -4.38
C THR A 25 8.36 5.09 -5.43
N LYS A 26 7.87 4.97 -6.67
CA LYS A 26 8.11 5.94 -7.75
C LYS A 26 7.62 7.33 -7.39
N HIS A 27 6.40 7.43 -6.88
CA HIS A 27 5.79 8.71 -6.51
C HIS A 27 6.58 9.42 -5.40
N LEU A 28 6.95 8.69 -4.33
CA LEU A 28 7.69 9.25 -3.21
C LEU A 28 9.12 9.67 -3.62
N ALA A 29 9.80 8.85 -4.44
CA ALA A 29 11.10 9.17 -5.01
C ALA A 29 11.06 10.45 -5.87
N ALA A 30 10.06 10.59 -6.73
CA ALA A 30 9.85 11.79 -7.55
C ALA A 30 9.59 13.05 -6.71
N LYS A 31 9.01 12.91 -5.50
CA LYS A 31 8.83 13.97 -4.51
C LYS A 31 10.08 14.26 -3.66
N GLY A 32 11.17 13.52 -3.86
CA GLY A 32 12.46 13.72 -3.19
C GLY A 32 12.72 12.82 -1.99
N ALA A 33 11.85 11.89 -1.66
CA ALA A 33 12.08 10.97 -0.55
C ALA A 33 13.15 9.93 -0.86
N ASN A 34 14.02 9.65 0.11
CA ASN A 34 14.77 8.41 0.13
C ASN A 34 13.83 7.26 0.50
N VAL A 35 14.02 6.07 -0.08
CA VAL A 35 13.09 4.95 0.14
C VAL A 35 13.82 3.69 0.57
N LEU A 36 13.41 3.11 1.69
CA LEU A 36 13.70 1.73 2.05
C LEU A 36 12.51 0.86 1.62
N GLY A 37 12.70 0.09 0.56
CA GLY A 37 11.69 -0.81 0.03
C GLY A 37 11.85 -2.22 0.57
N VAL A 38 10.76 -2.83 1.03
CA VAL A 38 10.74 -4.22 1.51
C VAL A 38 10.13 -5.13 0.46
N TYR A 39 10.73 -6.30 0.21
CA TYR A 39 10.20 -7.35 -0.67
C TYR A 39 10.43 -8.73 -0.06
N THR A 40 9.69 -9.76 -0.53
CA THR A 40 9.68 -11.07 0.14
C THR A 40 10.57 -12.11 -0.56
N SER A 41 10.49 -12.24 -1.89
CA SER A 41 11.05 -13.40 -2.60
C SER A 41 12.23 -13.05 -3.50
N ASP A 42 13.16 -14.01 -3.67
CA ASP A 42 14.30 -13.89 -4.60
C ASP A 42 13.88 -13.56 -6.03
N SER A 43 12.73 -14.07 -6.47
CA SER A 43 12.17 -13.78 -7.80
C SER A 43 11.89 -12.29 -8.03
N SER A 44 11.76 -11.48 -6.98
CA SER A 44 11.57 -10.04 -7.08
C SER A 44 12.86 -9.23 -7.05
N THR A 45 14.02 -9.86 -6.82
CA THR A 45 15.30 -9.16 -6.63
C THR A 45 15.73 -8.39 -7.88
N GLN A 46 15.61 -9.01 -9.07
CA GLN A 46 16.01 -8.35 -10.32
C GLN A 46 15.13 -7.13 -10.60
N SER A 47 13.81 -7.28 -10.51
CA SER A 47 12.87 -6.18 -10.74
C SER A 47 13.02 -5.06 -9.70
N ALA A 48 13.39 -5.40 -8.47
CA ALA A 48 13.71 -4.41 -7.43
C ALA A 48 14.95 -3.61 -7.81
N ASN A 49 16.03 -4.28 -8.21
CA ASN A 49 17.28 -3.63 -8.61
C ASN A 49 17.08 -2.71 -9.83
N ASP A 50 16.35 -3.16 -10.84
CA ASP A 50 16.05 -2.37 -12.04
C ASP A 50 15.29 -1.09 -11.69
N LEU A 51 14.27 -1.21 -10.81
CA LEU A 51 13.51 -0.06 -10.34
C LEU A 51 14.35 0.90 -9.51
N ILE A 52 15.21 0.39 -8.62
CA ILE A 52 16.12 1.19 -7.78
C ILE A 52 17.04 2.02 -8.68
N ASN A 53 17.73 1.38 -9.63
CA ASN A 53 18.67 2.05 -10.51
C ASN A 53 17.97 3.17 -11.30
N ALA A 54 16.82 2.88 -11.90
CA ALA A 54 16.07 3.86 -12.67
C ALA A 54 15.64 5.08 -11.84
N LEU A 55 15.19 4.86 -10.59
CA LEU A 55 14.72 5.94 -9.73
C LEU A 55 15.87 6.76 -9.13
N GLN A 56 17.00 6.12 -8.79
CA GLN A 56 18.20 6.82 -8.32
C GLN A 56 18.76 7.72 -9.42
N GLU A 57 18.81 7.23 -10.66
CA GLU A 57 19.24 8.01 -11.82
C GLU A 57 18.29 9.19 -12.11
N ALA A 58 16.99 8.93 -12.11
CA ALA A 58 15.98 9.94 -12.45
C ALA A 58 15.82 11.05 -11.41
N HIS A 59 16.00 10.73 -10.14
CA HIS A 59 15.60 11.64 -9.04
C HIS A 59 16.71 12.02 -8.07
N GLY A 60 17.88 11.37 -8.13
CA GLY A 60 19.02 11.65 -7.23
C GLY A 60 18.72 11.33 -5.75
N VAL A 61 17.80 10.44 -5.48
CA VAL A 61 17.43 9.98 -4.14
C VAL A 61 18.12 8.66 -3.80
N LYS A 62 18.25 8.33 -2.53
CA LYS A 62 18.78 7.04 -2.10
C LYS A 62 17.65 6.04 -1.98
N ILE A 63 17.77 4.91 -2.66
CA ILE A 63 16.80 3.80 -2.55
C ILE A 63 17.56 2.53 -2.19
N VAL A 64 17.08 1.80 -1.21
CA VAL A 64 17.63 0.54 -0.75
C VAL A 64 16.52 -0.51 -0.68
N ALA A 65 16.81 -1.73 -1.10
CA ALA A 65 15.91 -2.86 -0.95
C ALA A 65 16.35 -3.72 0.25
N VAL A 66 15.38 -4.18 1.02
CA VAL A 66 15.58 -5.21 2.02
C VAL A 66 14.63 -6.38 1.76
N GLN A 67 15.21 -7.57 1.67
CA GLN A 67 14.41 -8.79 1.58
C GLN A 67 13.99 -9.22 2.98
N ALA A 68 12.68 -9.28 3.23
CA ALA A 68 12.11 -9.74 4.48
C ALA A 68 10.73 -10.37 4.23
N ASP A 69 10.55 -11.58 4.73
CA ASP A 69 9.25 -12.25 4.72
C ASP A 69 8.42 -11.75 5.89
N LEU A 70 7.42 -10.93 5.58
CA LEU A 70 6.57 -10.30 6.59
C LEU A 70 5.65 -11.28 7.35
N SER A 71 5.62 -12.56 6.99
CA SER A 71 5.00 -13.59 7.83
C SER A 71 5.85 -13.94 9.06
N ASP A 72 7.15 -13.66 9.03
CA ASP A 72 8.04 -13.71 10.18
C ASP A 72 7.97 -12.40 10.97
N SER A 73 7.20 -12.42 12.03
CA SER A 73 6.89 -11.24 12.84
C SER A 73 8.03 -10.77 13.76
N GLU A 74 9.10 -11.54 13.92
CA GLU A 74 10.26 -11.20 14.74
C GLU A 74 11.43 -10.74 13.87
N GLU A 75 11.81 -11.54 12.89
CA GLU A 75 12.98 -11.30 12.06
C GLU A 75 12.77 -10.16 11.07
N SER A 76 11.59 -10.07 10.44
CA SER A 76 11.34 -9.06 9.42
C SER A 76 11.42 -7.61 9.95
N PRO A 77 10.80 -7.24 11.09
CA PRO A 77 10.93 -5.90 11.65
C PRO A 77 12.38 -5.57 12.03
N ARG A 78 13.13 -6.53 12.57
CA ARG A 78 14.55 -6.38 12.91
C ARG A 78 15.38 -6.04 11.68
N ARG A 79 15.24 -6.81 10.60
CA ARG A 79 15.93 -6.56 9.32
C ARG A 79 15.60 -5.21 8.71
N ILE A 80 14.35 -4.78 8.80
CA ILE A 80 13.91 -3.47 8.30
C ILE A 80 14.60 -2.34 9.08
N VAL A 81 14.66 -2.43 10.41
CA VAL A 81 15.34 -1.45 11.25
C VAL A 81 16.84 -1.40 10.95
N GLU A 82 17.51 -2.55 10.89
CA GLU A 82 18.92 -2.64 10.57
C GLU A 82 19.24 -2.05 9.18
N ALA A 83 18.41 -2.34 8.18
CA ALA A 83 18.57 -1.76 6.84
C ALA A 83 18.37 -0.24 6.83
N ALA A 84 17.40 0.27 7.60
CA ALA A 84 17.18 1.71 7.74
C ALA A 84 18.39 2.40 8.41
N GLN A 85 18.95 1.80 9.45
CA GLN A 85 20.16 2.30 10.12
C GLN A 85 21.38 2.27 9.19
N ALA A 86 21.60 1.17 8.49
CA ALA A 86 22.70 1.01 7.54
C ALA A 86 22.61 2.00 6.38
N MET A 87 21.39 2.35 5.95
CA MET A 87 21.15 3.30 4.87
C MET A 87 21.79 4.67 5.13
N PHE A 88 21.92 5.10 6.38
CA PHE A 88 22.49 6.38 6.78
C PHE A 88 23.73 6.24 7.70
N GLY A 89 24.46 5.12 7.59
CA GLY A 89 25.72 4.91 8.30
C GLY A 89 25.57 4.72 9.80
N HIS A 90 24.51 4.05 10.24
CA HIS A 90 24.19 3.82 11.65
C HIS A 90 24.12 5.12 12.48
N SER A 91 23.62 6.19 11.87
CA SER A 91 23.44 7.48 12.53
C SER A 91 22.50 7.35 13.74
N GLU A 92 22.91 7.89 14.88
CA GLU A 92 22.04 8.02 16.08
C GLU A 92 20.80 8.89 15.80
N ASN A 93 20.82 9.68 14.73
CA ASN A 93 19.75 10.59 14.34
C ASN A 93 18.85 10.01 13.23
N LEU A 94 18.78 8.68 13.06
CA LEU A 94 17.86 8.08 12.11
C LEU A 94 16.44 8.56 12.38
N THR A 95 15.79 9.11 11.35
CA THR A 95 14.38 9.48 11.40
C THR A 95 13.64 8.84 10.24
N VAL A 96 12.63 8.03 10.53
CA VAL A 96 11.70 7.47 9.57
C VAL A 96 10.49 8.39 9.47
N ASN A 97 10.42 9.17 8.41
CA ASN A 97 9.38 10.18 8.24
C ASN A 97 8.06 9.60 7.74
N ILE A 98 8.14 8.56 6.92
CA ILE A 98 6.99 7.96 6.25
C ILE A 98 7.05 6.44 6.39
N LEU A 99 5.95 5.82 6.78
CA LEU A 99 5.74 4.37 6.72
C LEU A 99 4.51 4.08 5.87
N VAL A 100 4.67 3.25 4.84
CA VAL A 100 3.54 2.74 4.05
C VAL A 100 3.45 1.22 4.24
N ASN A 101 2.46 0.79 5.02
CA ASN A 101 2.09 -0.62 5.16
C ASN A 101 1.25 -1.03 3.94
N ASN A 102 1.93 -1.39 2.86
CA ASN A 102 1.32 -1.75 1.59
C ASN A 102 1.32 -3.27 1.34
N ALA A 103 2.29 -4.01 1.84
CA ALA A 103 2.33 -5.45 1.65
C ALA A 103 1.02 -6.12 2.08
N GLY A 104 0.57 -7.06 1.28
CA GLY A 104 -0.63 -7.80 1.57
C GLY A 104 -0.78 -9.02 0.67
N VAL A 105 -1.46 -10.01 1.19
CA VAL A 105 -1.79 -11.26 0.50
C VAL A 105 -3.29 -11.49 0.60
N GLY A 106 -3.84 -12.17 -0.41
CA GLY A 106 -5.26 -12.54 -0.47
C GLY A 106 -5.44 -14.04 -0.59
N GLY A 107 -6.69 -14.44 -0.72
CA GLY A 107 -7.15 -15.79 -1.00
C GLY A 107 -8.66 -15.82 -0.90
N ASP A 108 -9.27 -16.63 -1.76
CA ASP A 108 -10.71 -16.80 -1.89
C ASP A 108 -11.12 -18.12 -1.24
N TYR A 109 -11.77 -18.05 -0.08
CA TYR A 109 -12.19 -19.22 0.68
C TYR A 109 -13.64 -19.11 1.09
N PRO A 110 -14.54 -19.95 0.57
CA PRO A 110 -15.92 -20.01 1.04
C PRO A 110 -15.99 -20.29 2.55
N LEU A 111 -16.97 -19.68 3.22
CA LEU A 111 -17.22 -20.00 4.62
C LEU A 111 -17.57 -21.50 4.76
N GLY A 112 -16.86 -22.21 5.61
CA GLY A 112 -16.92 -23.67 5.75
C GLY A 112 -15.72 -24.40 5.13
N GLU A 113 -14.95 -23.76 4.25
CA GLU A 113 -13.79 -24.33 3.57
C GLU A 113 -12.49 -23.54 3.87
N VAL A 114 -12.49 -22.69 4.88
CA VAL A 114 -11.35 -21.86 5.25
C VAL A 114 -10.23 -22.72 5.86
N PRO A 115 -9.06 -22.86 5.20
CA PRO A 115 -7.95 -23.61 5.78
C PRO A 115 -7.28 -22.81 6.91
N MET A 116 -7.00 -23.44 8.04
CA MET A 116 -6.33 -22.77 9.17
C MET A 116 -4.94 -22.23 8.80
N ALA A 117 -4.19 -22.93 7.93
CA ALA A 117 -2.90 -22.44 7.44
C ALA A 117 -3.04 -21.09 6.70
N GLU A 118 -4.08 -20.94 5.88
CA GLU A 118 -4.34 -19.69 5.16
C GLU A 118 -4.81 -18.57 6.08
N PHE A 119 -5.61 -18.91 7.12
CA PHE A 119 -5.93 -17.94 8.16
C PHE A 119 -4.64 -17.37 8.77
N HIS A 120 -3.75 -18.24 9.23
CA HIS A 120 -2.48 -17.83 9.84
C HIS A 120 -1.63 -17.00 8.88
N ARG A 121 -1.46 -17.46 7.63
CA ARG A 121 -0.66 -16.77 6.62
C ARG A 121 -1.21 -15.37 6.30
N ILE A 122 -2.51 -15.26 6.05
CA ILE A 122 -3.12 -13.99 5.64
C ILE A 122 -3.13 -13.00 6.82
N TYR A 123 -3.46 -13.44 8.03
CA TYR A 123 -3.44 -12.57 9.21
C TYR A 123 -2.02 -12.19 9.65
N ALA A 124 -1.04 -13.08 9.50
CA ALA A 124 0.36 -12.76 9.78
C ALA A 124 0.83 -11.58 8.90
N VAL A 125 0.60 -11.65 7.59
CA VAL A 125 1.07 -10.62 6.66
C VAL A 125 0.23 -9.34 6.71
N ASN A 126 -1.11 -9.46 6.75
CA ASN A 126 -1.99 -8.30 6.58
C ASN A 126 -2.31 -7.57 7.90
N VAL A 127 -2.15 -8.22 9.05
CA VAL A 127 -2.51 -7.66 10.37
C VAL A 127 -1.30 -7.59 11.28
N LEU A 128 -0.65 -8.73 11.54
CA LEU A 128 0.46 -8.78 12.50
C LEU A 128 1.67 -8.01 11.99
N ALA A 129 2.06 -8.16 10.72
CA ALA A 129 3.22 -7.47 10.17
C ALA A 129 3.11 -5.94 10.23
N PRO A 130 1.99 -5.29 9.85
CA PRO A 130 1.82 -3.85 10.06
C PRO A 130 2.00 -3.41 11.52
N ILE A 131 1.53 -4.20 12.49
CA ILE A 131 1.73 -3.93 13.92
C ILE A 131 3.23 -3.98 14.25
N MET A 132 3.89 -5.08 13.92
CA MET A 132 5.27 -5.33 14.32
C MET A 132 6.27 -4.38 13.62
N VAL A 133 6.05 -4.08 12.34
CA VAL A 133 6.86 -3.10 11.60
C VAL A 133 6.65 -1.70 12.16
N THR A 134 5.41 -1.29 12.42
CA THR A 134 5.13 0.03 13.02
C THR A 134 5.75 0.12 14.40
N GLN A 135 5.60 -0.91 15.25
CA GLN A 135 6.19 -0.96 16.60
C GLN A 135 7.72 -0.85 16.55
N ALA A 136 8.39 -1.57 15.66
CA ALA A 136 9.84 -1.53 15.53
C ALA A 136 10.36 -0.17 15.04
N LEU A 137 9.59 0.54 14.22
CA LEU A 137 9.95 1.86 13.70
C LEU A 137 9.52 3.01 14.63
N LEU A 138 8.73 2.77 15.66
CA LEU A 138 8.27 3.78 16.63
C LEU A 138 9.39 4.64 17.22
N PRO A 139 10.54 4.09 17.66
CA PRO A 139 11.63 4.90 18.22
C PRO A 139 12.15 5.95 17.23
N PHE A 140 12.08 5.67 15.94
CA PHE A 140 12.63 6.46 14.85
C PHE A 140 11.62 7.42 14.20
N LEU A 141 10.35 7.40 14.60
CA LEU A 141 9.38 8.38 14.11
C LEU A 141 9.73 9.80 14.58
N PRO A 142 9.41 10.84 13.80
CA PRO A 142 9.57 12.24 14.22
C PRO A 142 8.92 12.53 15.57
N ARG A 143 9.35 13.62 16.22
CA ARG A 143 8.78 14.08 17.51
C ARG A 143 8.07 15.44 17.39
N ASP A 144 7.74 15.82 16.14
CA ASP A 144 7.21 17.14 15.78
C ASP A 144 5.90 17.03 14.96
N ARG A 145 5.24 15.87 15.00
CA ARG A 145 4.02 15.55 14.23
C ARG A 145 4.22 15.51 12.71
N SER A 146 5.46 15.55 12.23
CA SER A 146 5.73 15.51 10.79
C SER A 146 5.71 14.09 10.19
N GLY A 147 5.60 13.06 11.02
CA GLY A 147 5.52 11.67 10.55
C GLY A 147 4.22 11.36 9.81
N ARG A 148 4.28 10.39 8.91
CA ARG A 148 3.14 9.91 8.11
C ARG A 148 3.11 8.41 8.08
N ILE A 149 2.00 7.80 8.49
CA ILE A 149 1.76 6.36 8.37
C ILE A 149 0.54 6.16 7.49
N VAL A 150 0.69 5.39 6.42
CA VAL A 150 -0.39 5.06 5.50
C VAL A 150 -0.54 3.55 5.42
N ASN A 151 -1.72 3.05 5.75
CA ASN A 151 -2.08 1.64 5.70
C ASN A 151 -2.91 1.36 4.44
N ILE A 152 -2.50 0.41 3.61
CA ILE A 152 -3.26 0.05 2.41
C ILE A 152 -4.33 -1.00 2.76
N SER A 153 -5.56 -0.52 2.86
CA SER A 153 -6.77 -1.32 3.09
C SER A 153 -7.35 -1.85 1.76
N SER A 154 -8.65 -1.97 1.66
CA SER A 154 -9.38 -2.38 0.45
C SER A 154 -10.88 -2.11 0.66
N VAL A 155 -11.63 -1.90 -0.42
CA VAL A 155 -13.10 -1.92 -0.38
C VAL A 155 -13.66 -3.23 0.19
N ALA A 156 -12.89 -4.32 0.12
CA ALA A 156 -13.26 -5.61 0.72
C ALA A 156 -13.48 -5.54 2.24
N SER A 157 -12.94 -4.51 2.93
CA SER A 157 -13.18 -4.27 4.36
C SER A 157 -14.67 -4.05 4.69
N THR A 158 -15.46 -3.58 3.73
CA THR A 158 -16.86 -3.17 3.95
C THR A 158 -17.85 -3.66 2.91
N MET A 159 -17.39 -4.18 1.76
CA MET A 159 -18.29 -4.56 0.66
C MET A 159 -18.91 -5.95 0.81
N GLY A 160 -18.34 -6.83 1.64
CA GLY A 160 -18.89 -8.16 1.88
C GLY A 160 -18.84 -9.07 0.66
N PHE A 161 -17.75 -9.05 -0.11
CA PHE A 161 -17.56 -9.98 -1.23
C PHE A 161 -17.57 -11.44 -0.76
N LYS A 162 -18.24 -12.29 -1.52
CA LYS A 162 -18.22 -13.73 -1.27
C LYS A 162 -16.78 -14.23 -1.26
N THR A 163 -16.47 -15.23 -0.47
CA THR A 163 -15.16 -15.87 -0.31
C THR A 163 -14.07 -15.03 0.39
N HIS A 164 -14.30 -13.71 0.60
CA HIS A 164 -13.35 -12.79 1.20
C HIS A 164 -13.40 -12.73 2.73
N THR A 165 -13.87 -13.78 3.43
CA THR A 165 -13.93 -13.82 4.90
C THR A 165 -12.59 -13.46 5.55
N LEU A 166 -11.48 -14.05 5.06
CA LEU A 166 -10.16 -13.77 5.60
C LEU A 166 -9.65 -12.40 5.15
N TYR A 167 -9.61 -12.17 3.84
CA TYR A 167 -9.04 -10.95 3.29
C TYR A 167 -9.79 -9.69 3.75
N GLY A 168 -11.12 -9.67 3.62
CA GLY A 168 -11.95 -8.56 4.07
C GLY A 168 -11.81 -8.30 5.56
N GLY A 169 -11.78 -9.38 6.37
CA GLY A 169 -11.57 -9.30 7.82
C GLY A 169 -10.24 -8.65 8.18
N THR A 170 -9.14 -9.00 7.48
CA THR A 170 -7.82 -8.38 7.74
C THR A 170 -7.80 -6.89 7.37
N LYS A 171 -8.48 -6.51 6.30
CA LYS A 171 -8.52 -5.09 5.87
C LYS A 171 -9.41 -4.26 6.80
N ALA A 172 -10.50 -4.81 7.31
CA ALA A 172 -11.32 -4.18 8.35
C ALA A 172 -10.54 -4.01 9.68
N ALA A 173 -9.76 -5.03 10.07
CA ALA A 173 -8.87 -4.93 11.23
C ALA A 173 -7.84 -3.80 11.08
N LEU A 174 -7.22 -3.67 9.89
CA LEU A 174 -6.24 -2.63 9.60
C LEU A 174 -6.86 -1.22 9.68
N GLU A 175 -8.09 -1.04 9.21
CA GLU A 175 -8.83 0.23 9.35
C GLU A 175 -9.16 0.57 10.81
N ALA A 176 -9.50 -0.45 11.63
CA ALA A 176 -9.72 -0.26 13.06
C ALA A 176 -8.42 0.16 13.76
N MET A 177 -7.31 -0.53 13.49
CA MET A 177 -5.98 -0.19 14.01
C MET A 177 -5.54 1.22 13.59
N THR A 178 -5.83 1.63 12.36
CA THR A 178 -5.55 2.99 11.87
C THR A 178 -6.14 4.06 12.79
N ARG A 179 -7.39 3.90 13.21
CA ARG A 179 -8.07 4.84 14.12
C ARG A 179 -7.46 4.86 15.51
N THR A 180 -7.04 3.70 16.02
CA THR A 180 -6.36 3.59 17.31
C THR A 180 -4.99 4.27 17.26
N TRP A 181 -4.17 3.93 16.26
CA TRP A 181 -2.83 4.50 16.09
C TRP A 181 -2.84 6.00 15.83
N ALA A 182 -3.85 6.52 15.17
CA ALA A 182 -4.03 7.96 14.98
C ALA A 182 -4.12 8.73 16.29
N ARG A 183 -4.68 8.12 17.34
CA ARG A 183 -4.75 8.70 18.70
C ARG A 183 -3.47 8.48 19.49
N GLU A 184 -2.91 7.28 19.45
CA GLU A 184 -1.70 6.90 20.18
C GLU A 184 -0.45 7.64 19.67
N LEU A 185 -0.39 7.92 18.36
CA LEU A 185 0.76 8.53 17.70
C LEU A 185 0.58 10.02 17.37
N ALA A 186 -0.43 10.69 17.91
CA ALA A 186 -0.79 12.06 17.57
C ALA A 186 0.36 13.08 17.71
N GLU A 187 1.31 12.85 18.64
CA GLU A 187 2.49 13.69 18.83
C GLU A 187 3.66 13.33 17.89
N ARG A 188 3.51 12.28 17.09
CA ARG A 188 4.56 11.74 16.25
C ARG A 188 4.18 11.76 14.75
N ALA A 189 2.99 11.28 14.41
CA ALA A 189 2.58 11.07 13.04
C ALA A 189 1.06 11.18 12.86
N THR A 190 0.64 11.53 11.65
CA THR A 190 -0.73 11.19 11.19
C THR A 190 -0.77 9.74 10.76
N VAL A 191 -1.88 9.06 10.99
CA VAL A 191 -2.11 7.67 10.58
C VAL A 191 -3.42 7.58 9.81
N ASN A 192 -3.35 7.18 8.55
CA ASN A 192 -4.53 7.05 7.69
C ASN A 192 -4.52 5.72 6.94
N ALA A 193 -5.69 5.22 6.59
CA ALA A 193 -5.84 4.12 5.67
C ALA A 193 -6.26 4.63 4.28
N VAL A 194 -5.80 3.96 3.23
CA VAL A 194 -6.33 4.13 1.88
C VAL A 194 -7.10 2.87 1.52
N ASN A 195 -8.28 3.06 0.95
CA ASN A 195 -9.23 2.00 0.60
C ASN A 195 -9.36 1.90 -0.93
N PRO A 196 -8.45 1.18 -1.63
CA PRO A 196 -8.55 0.96 -3.05
C PRO A 196 -9.74 0.10 -3.42
N GLY A 197 -10.34 0.41 -4.57
CA GLY A 197 -11.22 -0.48 -5.30
C GLY A 197 -10.44 -1.53 -6.10
N PRO A 198 -11.04 -2.08 -7.18
CA PRO A 198 -10.31 -2.86 -8.14
C PRO A 198 -9.15 -2.06 -8.74
N VAL A 199 -7.95 -2.61 -8.68
CA VAL A 199 -6.73 -2.01 -9.23
C VAL A 199 -6.07 -3.03 -10.15
N GLU A 200 -5.59 -2.59 -11.31
CA GLU A 200 -4.88 -3.46 -12.24
C GLU A 200 -3.70 -4.19 -11.55
N GLY A 201 -3.35 -5.36 -12.02
CA GLY A 201 -2.23 -6.15 -11.52
C GLY A 201 -2.56 -7.61 -11.30
N ASP A 202 -1.54 -8.39 -10.91
CA ASP A 202 -1.60 -9.85 -10.85
C ASP A 202 -2.80 -10.36 -10.04
N MET A 203 -3.07 -9.75 -8.89
CA MET A 203 -4.18 -10.15 -8.02
C MET A 203 -5.55 -9.96 -8.71
N TYR A 204 -5.74 -8.84 -9.42
CA TYR A 204 -6.99 -8.55 -10.12
C TYR A 204 -7.17 -9.44 -11.35
N TRP A 205 -6.10 -9.63 -12.13
CA TRP A 205 -6.16 -10.47 -13.33
C TRP A 205 -6.33 -11.95 -12.98
N ALA A 206 -5.67 -12.43 -11.92
CA ALA A 206 -5.78 -13.81 -11.46
C ALA A 206 -7.15 -14.15 -10.87
N ALA A 207 -7.90 -13.17 -10.37
CA ALA A 207 -9.24 -13.38 -9.81
C ALA A 207 -10.27 -13.83 -10.87
N GLY A 208 -10.06 -13.49 -12.15
CA GLY A 208 -10.79 -14.00 -13.28
C GLY A 208 -12.21 -13.48 -13.46
N GLU A 209 -12.90 -14.01 -14.49
CA GLU A 209 -14.19 -13.48 -14.95
C GLU A 209 -15.33 -13.61 -13.92
N ASP A 210 -15.33 -14.65 -13.09
CA ASP A 210 -16.40 -14.83 -12.10
C ASP A 210 -16.32 -13.76 -11.00
N PHE A 211 -15.13 -13.37 -10.62
CA PHE A 211 -14.91 -12.24 -9.69
C PHE A 211 -15.30 -10.92 -10.37
N TRP A 212 -14.94 -10.71 -11.63
CA TRP A 212 -15.32 -9.50 -12.37
C TRP A 212 -16.83 -9.35 -12.52
N LYS A 213 -17.56 -10.45 -12.79
CA LYS A 213 -19.03 -10.47 -12.79
C LYS A 213 -19.62 -10.12 -11.41
N GLN A 214 -18.98 -10.60 -10.33
CA GLN A 214 -19.40 -10.23 -8.96
C GLN A 214 -19.18 -8.74 -8.68
N LEU A 215 -18.12 -8.15 -9.24
CA LEU A 215 -17.80 -6.72 -9.11
C LEU A 215 -18.67 -5.83 -10.01
N GLU A 216 -19.18 -6.33 -11.12
CA GLU A 216 -19.84 -5.54 -12.17
C GLU A 216 -20.92 -4.59 -11.62
N PRO A 217 -21.88 -5.00 -10.76
CA PRO A 217 -22.91 -4.10 -10.26
C PRO A 217 -22.34 -2.89 -9.51
N PHE A 218 -21.23 -3.10 -8.79
CA PHE A 218 -20.54 -2.05 -8.03
C PHE A 218 -19.73 -1.15 -8.95
N GLN A 219 -19.03 -1.72 -9.93
CA GLN A 219 -18.26 -0.96 -10.92
C GLN A 219 -19.16 -0.13 -11.83
N LEU A 220 -20.34 -0.62 -12.19
CA LEU A 220 -21.34 0.15 -12.93
C LEU A 220 -21.80 1.39 -12.18
N ALA A 221 -21.88 1.32 -10.85
CA ALA A 221 -22.23 2.44 -9.99
C ALA A 221 -21.04 3.38 -9.73
N ALA A 222 -19.80 2.94 -9.98
CA ALA A 222 -18.60 3.74 -9.71
C ALA A 222 -18.37 4.77 -10.83
N PRO A 223 -18.49 6.09 -10.57
CA PRO A 223 -18.47 7.09 -11.64
C PRO A 223 -17.14 7.18 -12.40
N LEU A 224 -16.01 6.88 -11.73
CA LEU A 224 -14.68 6.98 -12.36
C LEU A 224 -14.20 5.68 -13.02
N SER A 225 -14.96 4.59 -12.95
CA SER A 225 -14.58 3.31 -13.56
C SER A 225 -14.89 3.22 -15.06
N ALA A 226 -15.72 4.10 -15.60
CA ALA A 226 -16.02 4.13 -17.03
C ALA A 226 -14.75 4.39 -17.85
N VAL A 227 -14.49 3.56 -18.88
CA VAL A 227 -13.36 3.76 -19.79
C VAL A 227 -13.52 5.06 -20.60
N ARG A 228 -12.40 5.68 -20.95
CA ARG A 228 -12.31 6.93 -21.71
C ARG A 228 -11.35 6.75 -22.89
N ASP A 229 -11.45 7.62 -23.88
CA ASP A 229 -10.55 7.63 -25.04
C ASP A 229 -9.09 7.89 -24.67
N THR A 230 -8.84 8.45 -23.48
CA THR A 230 -7.50 8.70 -22.94
C THR A 230 -6.90 7.50 -22.21
N ASP A 231 -7.69 6.46 -21.94
CA ASP A 231 -7.19 5.23 -21.32
C ASP A 231 -6.39 4.40 -22.34
N ARG A 232 -5.58 3.45 -21.84
CA ARG A 232 -4.79 2.57 -22.69
C ARG A 232 -5.69 1.73 -23.60
N PRO A 233 -5.44 1.69 -24.93
CA PRO A 233 -6.34 1.04 -25.89
C PRO A 233 -6.64 -0.43 -25.58
N GLU A 234 -5.63 -1.19 -25.11
CA GLU A 234 -5.81 -2.59 -24.72
C GLU A 234 -6.72 -2.75 -23.51
N LEU A 235 -6.67 -1.81 -22.54
CA LEU A 235 -7.56 -1.82 -21.38
C LEU A 235 -8.99 -1.44 -21.78
N VAL A 236 -9.15 -0.46 -22.67
CA VAL A 236 -10.47 -0.06 -23.23
C VAL A 236 -11.12 -1.23 -23.92
N ARG A 237 -10.38 -1.95 -24.79
CA ARG A 237 -10.87 -3.13 -25.48
C ARG A 237 -11.32 -4.19 -24.48
N LEU A 238 -10.45 -4.57 -23.53
CA LEU A 238 -10.76 -5.60 -22.52
C LEU A 238 -11.96 -5.22 -21.66
N ALA A 239 -12.04 -3.95 -21.24
CA ALA A 239 -13.14 -3.45 -20.44
C ALA A 239 -14.48 -3.51 -21.17
N ASN A 240 -14.49 -3.15 -22.46
CA ASN A 240 -15.70 -3.22 -23.27
C ASN A 240 -16.12 -4.67 -23.56
N GLU A 241 -15.18 -5.59 -23.77
CA GLU A 241 -15.47 -6.99 -24.06
C GLU A 241 -15.90 -7.78 -22.82
N LYS A 242 -15.31 -7.52 -21.64
CA LYS A 242 -15.44 -8.42 -20.49
C LYS A 242 -15.88 -7.73 -19.18
N MET A 243 -15.92 -6.41 -19.11
CA MET A 243 -16.16 -5.65 -17.86
C MET A 243 -17.23 -4.56 -18.02
N ALA A 244 -18.17 -4.74 -18.95
CA ALA A 244 -19.26 -3.79 -19.21
C ALA A 244 -18.80 -2.31 -19.38
N GLY A 245 -17.65 -2.10 -20.03
CA GLY A 245 -17.08 -0.76 -20.23
C GLY A 245 -16.50 -0.14 -18.95
N ARG A 246 -16.15 -0.95 -17.96
CA ARG A 246 -15.60 -0.51 -16.68
C ARG A 246 -14.18 -1.02 -16.50
N ARG A 247 -13.28 -0.16 -16.03
CA ARG A 247 -11.87 -0.51 -15.78
C ARG A 247 -11.53 -0.54 -14.29
N PRO A 248 -10.53 -1.33 -13.88
CA PRO A 248 -9.86 -1.12 -12.61
C PRO A 248 -9.09 0.21 -12.62
N ALA A 249 -8.72 0.71 -11.45
CA ALA A 249 -7.81 1.83 -11.33
C ALA A 249 -6.41 1.46 -11.85
N TYR A 250 -5.66 2.46 -12.31
CA TYR A 250 -4.22 2.33 -12.50
C TYR A 250 -3.50 2.36 -11.14
N TRP A 251 -2.35 1.73 -11.04
CA TRP A 251 -1.52 1.79 -9.81
C TRP A 251 -1.17 3.23 -9.42
N THR A 252 -0.94 4.09 -10.40
CA THR A 252 -0.61 5.50 -10.19
C THR A 252 -1.75 6.27 -9.54
N GLU A 253 -3.01 5.98 -9.88
CA GLU A 253 -4.17 6.67 -9.30
C GLU A 253 -4.28 6.41 -7.79
N VAL A 254 -3.88 5.22 -7.33
CA VAL A 254 -3.80 4.91 -5.89
C VAL A 254 -2.56 5.53 -5.26
N ALA A 255 -1.42 5.45 -5.94
CA ALA A 255 -0.15 5.99 -5.44
C ALA A 255 -0.19 7.52 -5.25
N ASP A 256 -0.92 8.24 -6.10
CA ASP A 256 -1.08 9.69 -6.00
C ASP A 256 -1.85 10.07 -4.72
N ILE A 257 -2.89 9.31 -4.36
CA ILE A 257 -3.63 9.51 -3.10
C ILE A 257 -2.75 9.19 -1.89
N VAL A 258 -1.97 8.10 -1.94
CA VAL A 258 -1.00 7.79 -0.89
C VAL A 258 0.05 8.91 -0.76
N GLY A 259 0.57 9.40 -1.88
CA GLY A 259 1.53 10.50 -1.91
C GLY A 259 1.00 11.81 -1.34
N MET A 260 -0.29 12.11 -1.56
CA MET A 260 -0.96 13.24 -0.90
C MET A 260 -0.98 13.07 0.61
N LEU A 261 -1.29 11.88 1.12
CA LEU A 261 -1.31 11.60 2.56
C LEU A 261 0.11 11.57 3.18
N CYS A 262 1.15 11.35 2.40
CA CYS A 262 2.54 11.43 2.83
C CYS A 262 3.08 12.88 2.81
N GLY A 263 2.40 13.81 2.16
CA GLY A 263 2.80 15.21 2.04
C GLY A 263 2.51 16.04 3.29
N PRO A 264 3.10 17.25 3.36
CA PRO A 264 2.82 18.19 4.45
C PRO A 264 1.37 18.71 4.42
N GLU A 265 0.75 18.74 3.26
CA GLU A 265 -0.61 19.25 3.05
C GLU A 265 -1.67 18.43 3.79
N SER A 266 -1.37 17.17 4.12
CA SER A 266 -2.27 16.27 4.85
C SER A 266 -2.12 16.33 6.38
N ALA A 267 -1.41 17.32 6.93
CA ALA A 267 -1.09 17.40 8.35
C ALA A 267 -2.30 17.42 9.30
N TRP A 268 -3.47 17.81 8.80
CA TRP A 268 -4.72 17.81 9.58
C TRP A 268 -5.61 16.57 9.33
N CYS A 269 -5.12 15.60 8.55
CA CYS A 269 -5.83 14.37 8.24
C CYS A 269 -5.24 13.20 9.02
N THR A 270 -5.98 12.66 9.99
CA THR A 270 -5.55 11.47 10.74
C THR A 270 -6.76 10.64 11.16
N GLY A 271 -6.59 9.30 11.25
CA GLY A 271 -7.65 8.35 11.59
C GLY A 271 -8.67 8.11 10.48
N SER A 272 -8.44 8.63 9.30
CA SER A 272 -9.35 8.54 8.17
C SER A 272 -9.12 7.28 7.34
N VAL A 273 -10.21 6.78 6.73
CA VAL A 273 -10.17 5.81 5.65
C VAL A 273 -10.48 6.54 4.35
N VAL A 274 -9.46 6.81 3.56
CA VAL A 274 -9.56 7.59 2.32
C VAL A 274 -9.90 6.67 1.15
N CYS A 275 -11.02 6.93 0.50
CA CYS A 275 -11.49 6.13 -0.63
C CYS A 275 -10.67 6.42 -1.89
N ALA A 276 -9.90 5.42 -2.36
CA ALA A 276 -9.18 5.41 -3.63
C ALA A 276 -9.82 4.39 -4.58
N ASN A 277 -11.14 4.48 -4.79
CA ASN A 277 -11.93 3.41 -5.41
C ASN A 277 -12.88 3.89 -6.53
N GLY A 278 -12.64 5.09 -7.05
CA GLY A 278 -13.42 5.64 -8.16
C GLY A 278 -14.90 5.92 -7.83
N GLY A 279 -15.25 6.01 -6.55
CA GLY A 279 -16.63 6.17 -6.09
C GLY A 279 -17.41 4.85 -6.01
N LEU A 280 -16.73 3.71 -6.05
CA LEU A 280 -17.36 2.38 -5.89
C LEU A 280 -17.97 2.22 -4.49
N ARG A 281 -17.33 2.80 -3.47
CA ARG A 281 -17.78 2.82 -2.09
C ARG A 281 -17.42 4.15 -1.44
N PHE A 282 -18.34 4.72 -0.69
CA PHE A 282 -18.09 5.89 0.14
C PHE A 282 -17.80 5.44 1.58
N SER A 283 -16.80 6.05 2.22
CA SER A 283 -16.58 5.90 3.67
C SER A 283 -17.59 6.78 4.42
N VAL A 284 -18.20 6.24 5.45
CA VAL A 284 -19.11 6.97 6.38
C VAL A 284 -18.42 7.04 7.73
#